data_d76863df0c702c59f354f96c46f6323f
#
_entry.id   d76863df0c702c59f354f96c46f6323f
#
_cell.length_a   1.000
_cell.length_b   1.000
_cell.length_c   1.000
_cell.angle_alpha   90.00
_cell.angle_beta   90.00
_cell.angle_gamma   90.00
#
_symmetry.space_group_name_H-M   'P 1'
#
loop_
_entity.id
_entity.type
_entity.pdbx_description
1 polymer ?
#
loop_
_entity_poly.entity_id
_entity_poly.type
_entity_poly.pdbx_seq_one_letter_code
_entity_poly.pdbx_strand_id
1 'polypeptide(L)'
;YTAALVSRLIAEGINFPHISGVSAGSSHLCNFTSRDAQRSHDTFVDLVEDPEFGGLKHFRKGHGYFNAEYIYQQICYPDGALPFNLDTFLANPAITRVATFNASRGEERWFSKEEMSTLDTLGPIIRASSTLPILMPPVEIDGDTYVDGALGPNGGLPFDQPLREGYRKLLVVLTRPRDFVKDPMPASVGALLRTAYRSFPSVFEGVALRTDRYNAGRRLLFELEERGQAYVFTPDN
;
A
#
# COMPACT_ATOMS: atom_id res chain seq x y z
N TYR A 1 -13.04 -0.17 -7.28
CA TYR A 1 -12.40 -0.06 -8.59
C TYR A 1 -11.22 -1.04 -8.73
N THR A 2 -10.10 -0.85 -8.01
CA THR A 2 -8.91 -1.72 -8.11
C THR A 2 -9.23 -3.17 -7.76
N ALA A 3 -10.03 -3.43 -6.73
CA ALA A 3 -10.44 -4.78 -6.36
C ALA A 3 -11.14 -5.51 -7.52
N ALA A 4 -12.06 -4.83 -8.22
CA ALA A 4 -12.77 -5.41 -9.36
C ALA A 4 -11.80 -5.80 -10.50
N LEU A 5 -10.81 -4.94 -10.80
CA LEU A 5 -9.78 -5.27 -11.79
C LEU A 5 -8.93 -6.46 -11.33
N VAL A 6 -8.47 -6.46 -10.08
CA VAL A 6 -7.67 -7.56 -9.51
C VAL A 6 -8.44 -8.87 -9.58
N SER A 7 -9.71 -8.89 -9.15
CA SER A 7 -10.57 -10.09 -9.24
C SER A 7 -10.73 -10.56 -10.69
N ARG A 8 -10.87 -9.62 -11.65
CA ARG A 8 -10.98 -9.97 -13.06
C ARG A 8 -9.68 -10.56 -13.61
N LEU A 9 -8.53 -9.97 -13.31
CA LEU A 9 -7.23 -10.50 -13.72
C LEU A 9 -6.97 -11.91 -13.16
N ILE A 10 -7.40 -12.17 -11.92
CA ILE A 10 -7.32 -13.51 -11.31
C ILE A 10 -8.22 -14.48 -12.06
N ALA A 11 -9.48 -14.11 -12.32
CA ALA A 11 -10.47 -14.97 -13.01
C ALA A 11 -10.02 -15.33 -14.44
N GLU A 12 -9.38 -14.40 -15.15
CA GLU A 12 -8.82 -14.62 -16.48
C GLU A 12 -7.49 -15.37 -16.50
N GLY A 13 -6.97 -15.76 -15.34
CA GLY A 13 -5.69 -16.46 -15.24
C GLY A 13 -4.46 -15.63 -15.57
N ILE A 14 -4.59 -14.29 -15.60
CA ILE A 14 -3.48 -13.38 -15.91
C ILE A 14 -2.45 -13.45 -14.78
N ASN A 15 -1.17 -13.52 -15.15
CA ASN A 15 -0.03 -13.53 -14.24
C ASN A 15 1.01 -12.49 -14.68
N PHE A 16 1.73 -11.96 -13.70
CA PHE A 16 2.84 -11.05 -13.92
C PHE A 16 4.11 -11.60 -13.27
N PRO A 17 5.28 -11.46 -13.90
CA PRO A 17 6.54 -11.95 -13.31
C PRO A 17 7.01 -11.09 -12.13
N HIS A 18 6.53 -9.85 -12.03
CA HIS A 18 6.81 -8.90 -10.96
C HIS A 18 5.56 -8.14 -10.56
N ILE A 19 5.36 -7.98 -9.26
CA ILE A 19 4.23 -7.26 -8.69
C ILE A 19 4.76 -6.36 -7.57
N SER A 20 4.46 -5.07 -7.63
CA SER A 20 4.80 -4.12 -6.58
C SER A 20 3.57 -3.35 -6.11
N GLY A 21 3.54 -3.02 -4.83
CA GLY A 21 2.43 -2.32 -4.21
C GLY A 21 2.85 -1.45 -3.03
N VAL A 22 2.02 -0.45 -2.74
CA VAL A 22 2.17 0.45 -1.61
C VAL A 22 0.79 0.76 -1.04
N SER A 23 0.68 0.87 0.27
CA SER A 23 -0.58 1.20 0.96
C SER A 23 -1.70 0.20 0.56
N ALA A 24 -2.88 0.64 0.16
CA ALA A 24 -3.93 -0.24 -0.38
C ALA A 24 -3.43 -1.13 -1.52
N GLY A 25 -2.45 -0.68 -2.31
CA GLY A 25 -1.82 -1.46 -3.36
C GLY A 25 -1.06 -2.69 -2.85
N SER A 26 -0.52 -2.66 -1.63
CA SER A 26 0.12 -3.82 -1.00
C SER A 26 -0.90 -4.91 -0.63
N SER A 27 -2.10 -4.54 -0.18
CA SER A 27 -3.19 -5.49 0.06
C SER A 27 -3.71 -6.10 -1.25
N HIS A 28 -3.86 -5.30 -2.31
CA HIS A 28 -4.22 -5.81 -3.64
C HIS A 28 -3.16 -6.77 -4.19
N LEU A 29 -1.89 -6.45 -4.00
CA LEU A 29 -0.76 -7.32 -4.35
C LEU A 29 -0.87 -8.68 -3.65
N CYS A 30 -1.15 -8.71 -2.35
CA CYS A 30 -1.33 -9.93 -1.59
C CYS A 30 -2.49 -10.78 -2.15
N ASN A 31 -3.66 -10.18 -2.36
CA ASN A 31 -4.83 -10.87 -2.90
C ASN A 31 -4.60 -11.38 -4.33
N PHE A 32 -3.91 -10.61 -5.17
CA PHE A 32 -3.55 -11.04 -6.52
C PHE A 32 -2.55 -12.21 -6.50
N THR A 33 -1.53 -12.12 -5.66
CA THR A 33 -0.46 -13.14 -5.57
C THR A 33 -0.97 -14.44 -4.94
N SER A 34 -1.89 -14.36 -3.96
CA SER A 34 -2.59 -15.53 -3.38
C SER A 34 -3.72 -16.06 -4.26
N ARG A 35 -4.00 -15.43 -5.43
CA ARG A 35 -5.03 -15.82 -6.39
C ARG A 35 -6.43 -15.86 -5.81
N ASP A 36 -6.73 -15.03 -4.82
CA ASP A 36 -8.01 -15.00 -4.12
C ASP A 36 -8.86 -13.80 -4.58
N ALA A 37 -9.70 -14.05 -5.58
CA ALA A 37 -10.59 -13.03 -6.16
C ALA A 37 -11.71 -12.63 -5.18
N GLN A 38 -12.22 -13.57 -4.37
CA GLN A 38 -13.27 -13.29 -3.40
C GLN A 38 -12.72 -12.43 -2.27
N ARG A 39 -11.56 -12.80 -1.70
CA ARG A 39 -10.89 -12.01 -0.68
C ARG A 39 -10.55 -10.60 -1.17
N SER A 40 -10.19 -10.45 -2.46
CA SER A 40 -9.96 -9.14 -3.07
C SER A 40 -11.20 -8.26 -3.03
N HIS A 41 -12.40 -8.83 -3.25
CA HIS A 41 -13.66 -8.12 -3.10
C HIS A 41 -13.92 -7.78 -1.63
N ASP A 42 -13.94 -8.79 -0.77
CA ASP A 42 -14.36 -8.67 0.63
C ASP A 42 -13.49 -7.67 1.41
N THR A 43 -12.17 -7.69 1.15
CA THR A 43 -11.21 -6.74 1.79
C THR A 43 -11.53 -5.27 1.50
N PHE A 44 -12.05 -4.95 0.30
CA PHE A 44 -12.21 -3.56 -0.14
C PHE A 44 -13.66 -3.10 -0.29
N VAL A 45 -14.62 -4.01 -0.17
CA VAL A 45 -16.06 -3.70 -0.28
C VAL A 45 -16.76 -4.00 1.04
N ASP A 46 -16.63 -5.22 1.57
CA ASP A 46 -17.45 -5.68 2.69
C ASP A 46 -16.81 -5.38 4.06
N LEU A 47 -15.47 -5.45 4.15
CA LEU A 47 -14.76 -5.25 5.43
C LEU A 47 -15.02 -3.86 6.06
N VAL A 48 -15.33 -2.85 5.26
CA VAL A 48 -15.62 -1.49 5.77
C VAL A 48 -16.90 -1.44 6.61
N GLU A 49 -17.81 -2.41 6.45
CA GLU A 49 -19.05 -2.56 7.21
C GLU A 49 -18.82 -3.25 8.57
N ASP A 50 -17.65 -3.88 8.76
CA ASP A 50 -17.30 -4.52 10.03
C ASP A 50 -17.15 -3.48 11.15
N PRO A 51 -17.88 -3.63 12.28
CA PRO A 51 -17.76 -2.72 13.42
C PRO A 51 -16.35 -2.61 14.01
N GLU A 52 -15.48 -3.60 13.80
CA GLU A 52 -14.09 -3.59 14.25
C GLU A 52 -13.13 -2.92 13.25
N PHE A 53 -13.59 -2.54 12.05
CA PHE A 53 -12.77 -1.87 11.04
C PHE A 53 -12.20 -0.53 11.51
N GLY A 54 -13.00 0.28 12.23
CA GLY A 54 -12.53 1.58 12.68
C GLY A 54 -13.58 2.40 13.44
N GLY A 55 -13.26 3.67 13.66
CA GLY A 55 -14.15 4.65 14.26
C GLY A 55 -13.61 5.24 15.58
N LEU A 56 -14.37 6.17 16.16
CA LEU A 56 -13.96 6.92 17.35
C LEU A 56 -13.72 6.04 18.58
N LYS A 57 -14.34 4.87 18.68
CA LYS A 57 -14.10 3.90 19.76
C LYS A 57 -12.66 3.40 19.76
N HIS A 58 -12.10 3.14 18.58
CA HIS A 58 -10.72 2.65 18.42
C HIS A 58 -9.72 3.78 18.66
N PHE A 59 -10.00 4.98 18.19
CA PHE A 59 -9.17 6.15 18.44
C PHE A 59 -9.01 6.44 19.95
N ARG A 60 -10.10 6.34 20.74
CA ARG A 60 -10.06 6.51 22.20
C ARG A 60 -9.25 5.43 22.92
N LYS A 61 -9.09 4.23 22.34
CA LYS A 61 -8.30 3.13 22.86
C LYS A 61 -6.82 3.18 22.43
N GLY A 62 -6.42 4.18 21.63
CA GLY A 62 -5.05 4.32 21.13
C GLY A 62 -4.72 3.46 19.89
N HIS A 63 -5.72 2.80 19.29
CA HIS A 63 -5.53 1.99 18.07
C HIS A 63 -5.54 2.83 16.78
N GLY A 64 -5.70 4.17 16.88
CA GLY A 64 -5.97 5.04 15.74
C GLY A 64 -7.45 5.07 15.35
N TYR A 65 -7.76 5.80 14.27
CA TYR A 65 -9.13 5.83 13.74
C TYR A 65 -9.48 4.49 13.07
N PHE A 66 -8.55 3.92 12.32
CA PHE A 66 -8.65 2.58 11.77
C PHE A 66 -7.98 1.59 12.73
N ASN A 67 -8.66 0.47 12.99
CA ASN A 67 -8.12 -0.62 13.77
C ASN A 67 -7.12 -1.44 12.92
N ALA A 68 -5.94 -0.86 12.69
CA ALA A 68 -4.98 -1.39 11.75
C ALA A 68 -4.48 -2.80 12.11
N GLU A 69 -4.39 -3.11 13.40
CA GLU A 69 -4.02 -4.47 13.86
C GLU A 69 -5.06 -5.50 13.44
N TYR A 70 -6.35 -5.19 13.63
CA TYR A 70 -7.44 -6.03 13.17
C TYR A 70 -7.40 -6.21 11.66
N ILE A 71 -7.38 -5.10 10.91
CA ILE A 71 -7.48 -5.07 9.45
C ILE A 71 -6.33 -5.84 8.76
N TYR A 72 -5.10 -5.73 9.27
CA TYR A 72 -3.93 -6.24 8.56
C TYR A 72 -3.30 -7.49 9.19
N GLN A 73 -3.62 -7.78 10.45
CA GLN A 73 -2.99 -8.88 11.19
C GLN A 73 -4.03 -9.91 11.65
N GLN A 74 -5.04 -9.51 12.41
CA GLN A 74 -5.95 -10.47 13.06
C GLN A 74 -6.86 -11.20 12.07
N ILE A 75 -7.45 -10.50 11.08
CA ILE A 75 -8.39 -11.10 10.13
C ILE A 75 -7.77 -12.12 9.17
N CYS A 76 -6.44 -12.10 8.99
CA CYS A 76 -5.77 -12.96 8.01
C CYS A 76 -5.43 -14.37 8.53
N TYR A 77 -5.56 -14.62 9.84
CA TYR A 77 -5.36 -15.96 10.41
C TYR A 77 -6.48 -16.92 10.02
N PRO A 78 -6.26 -18.26 10.10
CA PRO A 78 -7.23 -19.26 9.67
C PRO A 78 -8.60 -19.17 10.34
N ASP A 79 -8.66 -18.65 11.56
CA ASP A 79 -9.87 -18.42 12.36
C ASP A 79 -10.37 -16.97 12.30
N GLY A 80 -9.71 -16.12 11.53
CA GLY A 80 -10.08 -14.72 11.33
C GLY A 80 -11.21 -14.53 10.33
N ALA A 81 -11.70 -13.28 10.23
CA ALA A 81 -12.84 -12.93 9.36
C ALA A 81 -12.52 -13.07 7.86
N LEU A 82 -11.27 -12.89 7.46
CA LEU A 82 -10.80 -12.99 6.07
C LEU A 82 -9.47 -13.76 6.01
N PRO A 83 -9.48 -15.10 6.16
CA PRO A 83 -8.28 -15.93 6.15
C PRO A 83 -7.44 -15.70 4.89
N PHE A 84 -6.12 -15.69 5.05
CA PHE A 84 -5.19 -15.48 3.93
C PHE A 84 -4.53 -16.79 3.51
N ASN A 85 -4.56 -17.08 2.22
CA ASN A 85 -3.89 -18.27 1.67
C ASN A 85 -2.39 -18.00 1.47
N LEU A 86 -1.64 -18.17 2.55
CA LEU A 86 -0.19 -17.95 2.56
C LEU A 86 0.54 -18.95 1.66
N ASP A 87 0.11 -20.20 1.61
CA ASP A 87 0.76 -21.24 0.81
C ASP A 87 0.71 -20.89 -0.69
N THR A 88 -0.47 -20.46 -1.17
CA THR A 88 -0.61 -20.01 -2.57
C THR A 88 0.20 -18.74 -2.84
N PHE A 89 0.24 -17.79 -1.87
CA PHE A 89 1.07 -16.58 -1.98
C PHE A 89 2.54 -16.93 -2.13
N LEU A 90 3.07 -17.82 -1.30
CA LEU A 90 4.48 -18.23 -1.34
C LEU A 90 4.82 -19.06 -2.59
N ALA A 91 3.92 -19.95 -3.01
CA ALA A 91 4.09 -20.79 -4.20
C ALA A 91 4.05 -19.99 -5.52
N ASN A 92 3.46 -18.79 -5.52
CA ASN A 92 3.40 -17.95 -6.73
C ASN A 92 4.81 -17.54 -7.17
N PRO A 93 5.21 -17.75 -8.45
CA PRO A 93 6.58 -17.47 -8.91
C PRO A 93 6.90 -15.98 -9.06
N ALA A 94 5.91 -15.09 -8.96
CA ALA A 94 6.11 -13.65 -9.13
C ALA A 94 7.06 -13.07 -8.08
N ILE A 95 7.98 -12.22 -8.50
CA ILE A 95 8.73 -11.34 -7.61
C ILE A 95 7.74 -10.35 -7.00
N THR A 96 7.75 -10.25 -5.68
CA THR A 96 6.80 -9.40 -4.95
C THR A 96 7.57 -8.34 -4.16
N ARG A 97 7.16 -7.07 -4.28
CA ARG A 97 7.78 -5.93 -3.59
C ARG A 97 6.73 -5.05 -2.92
N VAL A 98 6.87 -4.84 -1.62
CA VAL A 98 6.01 -3.97 -0.82
C VAL A 98 6.80 -2.77 -0.35
N ALA A 99 6.36 -1.56 -0.75
CA ALA A 99 6.99 -0.31 -0.33
C ALA A 99 6.47 0.12 1.05
N THR A 100 7.40 0.53 1.90
CA THR A 100 7.17 1.18 3.20
C THR A 100 8.06 2.40 3.34
N PHE A 101 7.81 3.26 4.31
CA PHE A 101 8.71 4.33 4.67
C PHE A 101 9.29 4.08 6.08
N ASN A 102 10.61 3.88 6.15
CA ASN A 102 11.33 3.76 7.41
C ASN A 102 11.46 5.14 8.05
N ALA A 103 10.65 5.43 9.06
CA ALA A 103 10.63 6.71 9.75
C ALA A 103 11.90 6.94 10.59
N SER A 104 12.49 5.85 11.13
CA SER A 104 13.73 5.93 11.94
C SER A 104 14.92 6.38 11.10
N ARG A 105 14.99 5.99 9.82
CA ARG A 105 16.10 6.31 8.91
C ARG A 105 15.77 7.40 7.90
N GLY A 106 14.47 7.71 7.70
CA GLY A 106 14.03 8.71 6.75
C GLY A 106 14.12 8.25 5.29
N GLU A 107 13.97 6.96 5.02
CA GLU A 107 14.16 6.36 3.70
C GLU A 107 13.05 5.38 3.31
N GLU A 108 12.90 5.15 2.00
CA GLU A 108 12.04 4.10 1.46
C GLU A 108 12.66 2.73 1.73
N ARG A 109 11.81 1.77 2.14
CA ARG A 109 12.19 0.36 2.33
C ARG A 109 11.25 -0.53 1.52
N TRP A 110 11.81 -1.39 0.72
CA TRP A 110 11.10 -2.41 -0.04
C TRP A 110 11.26 -3.77 0.64
N PHE A 111 10.14 -4.36 1.03
CA PHE A 111 10.11 -5.72 1.53
C PHE A 111 9.83 -6.70 0.40
N SER A 112 10.53 -7.82 0.42
CA SER A 112 10.39 -8.91 -0.53
C SER A 112 9.41 -9.98 -0.02
N LYS A 113 9.02 -10.91 -0.90
CA LYS A 113 8.16 -12.03 -0.52
C LYS A 113 8.81 -12.96 0.51
N GLU A 114 10.11 -13.13 0.44
CA GLU A 114 10.89 -13.96 1.36
C GLU A 114 10.83 -13.42 2.79
N GLU A 115 10.73 -12.11 2.96
CA GLU A 115 10.56 -11.44 4.25
C GLU A 115 9.11 -11.54 4.78
N MET A 116 8.16 -11.88 3.91
CA MET A 116 6.73 -12.07 4.19
C MET A 116 6.36 -13.57 4.24
N SER A 117 7.23 -14.41 4.76
CA SER A 117 7.13 -15.88 4.71
C SER A 117 6.17 -16.49 5.73
N THR A 118 5.69 -15.73 6.68
CA THR A 118 4.67 -16.13 7.69
C THR A 118 3.61 -15.05 7.82
N LEU A 119 2.45 -15.37 8.40
CA LEU A 119 1.42 -14.36 8.70
C LEU A 119 1.93 -13.33 9.72
N ASP A 120 2.81 -13.76 10.66
CA ASP A 120 3.42 -12.88 11.67
C ASP A 120 4.39 -11.86 11.07
N THR A 121 4.97 -12.12 9.92
CA THR A 121 5.85 -11.18 9.20
C THR A 121 5.08 -10.41 8.12
N LEU A 122 4.19 -11.07 7.37
CA LEU A 122 3.40 -10.45 6.31
C LEU A 122 2.46 -9.37 6.84
N GLY A 123 1.69 -9.68 7.90
CA GLY A 123 0.71 -8.75 8.47
C GLY A 123 1.32 -7.39 8.87
N PRO A 124 2.36 -7.36 9.72
CA PRO A 124 3.06 -6.13 10.08
C PRO A 124 3.63 -5.36 8.88
N ILE A 125 4.19 -6.02 7.87
CA ILE A 125 4.72 -5.37 6.67
C ILE A 125 3.62 -4.69 5.85
N ILE A 126 2.48 -5.38 5.62
CA ILE A 126 1.34 -4.79 4.90
C ILE A 126 0.71 -3.66 5.71
N ARG A 127 0.60 -3.81 7.03
CA ARG A 127 0.17 -2.76 7.94
C ARG A 127 1.10 -1.54 7.86
N ALA A 128 2.43 -1.72 7.93
CA ALA A 128 3.42 -0.66 7.81
C ALA A 128 3.26 0.11 6.49
N SER A 129 3.15 -0.63 5.37
CA SER A 129 2.92 -0.07 4.04
C SER A 129 1.67 0.82 3.95
N SER A 130 0.66 0.54 4.79
CA SER A 130 -0.66 1.19 4.79
C SER A 130 -0.89 2.14 5.96
N THR A 131 0.10 2.31 6.84
CA THR A 131 -0.04 3.11 8.07
C THR A 131 -0.05 4.61 7.77
N LEU A 132 -1.24 5.17 7.62
CA LEU A 132 -1.43 6.60 7.43
C LEU A 132 -1.06 7.37 8.71
N PRO A 133 -0.09 8.31 8.65
CA PRO A 133 0.28 9.13 9.80
C PRO A 133 -0.94 9.79 10.46
N ILE A 134 -0.98 9.80 11.80
CA ILE A 134 -2.07 10.31 12.66
C ILE A 134 -3.27 9.36 12.74
N LEU A 135 -3.69 8.77 11.63
CA LEU A 135 -4.87 7.92 11.59
C LEU A 135 -4.61 6.50 12.09
N MET A 136 -3.36 6.06 12.04
CA MET A 136 -2.92 4.74 12.50
C MET A 136 -1.61 4.87 13.28
N PRO A 137 -1.40 4.07 14.34
CA PRO A 137 -0.11 4.01 15.03
C PRO A 137 0.99 3.47 14.11
N PRO A 138 2.21 4.03 14.17
CA PRO A 138 3.37 3.48 13.46
C PRO A 138 3.61 2.00 13.80
N VAL A 139 4.33 1.31 12.94
CA VAL A 139 4.64 -0.13 13.08
C VAL A 139 6.13 -0.31 13.35
N GLU A 140 6.46 -1.08 14.37
CA GLU A 140 7.83 -1.48 14.67
C GLU A 140 8.14 -2.81 13.97
N ILE A 141 9.21 -2.86 13.17
CA ILE A 141 9.74 -4.06 12.54
C ILE A 141 11.26 -4.03 12.71
N ASP A 142 11.82 -5.07 13.33
CA ASP A 142 13.26 -5.24 13.54
C ASP A 142 13.95 -4.03 14.19
N GLY A 143 13.26 -3.33 15.09
CA GLY A 143 13.77 -2.17 15.83
C GLY A 143 13.70 -0.84 15.09
N ASP A 144 13.23 -0.81 13.87
CA ASP A 144 12.94 0.41 13.12
C ASP A 144 11.43 0.69 13.08
N THR A 145 11.05 1.98 13.05
CA THR A 145 9.67 2.46 12.98
C THR A 145 9.26 2.71 11.53
N TYR A 146 8.10 2.20 11.12
CA TYR A 146 7.60 2.30 9.75
C TYR A 146 6.22 2.98 9.67
N VAL A 147 6.00 3.68 8.56
CA VAL A 147 4.73 4.29 8.15
C VAL A 147 4.51 4.07 6.65
N ASP A 148 3.36 4.56 6.13
CA ASP A 148 2.92 4.38 4.74
C ASP A 148 4.04 4.70 3.72
N GLY A 149 4.29 3.75 2.81
CA GLY A 149 5.31 3.86 1.78
C GLY A 149 5.09 4.99 0.76
N ALA A 150 3.89 5.58 0.73
CA ALA A 150 3.61 6.75 -0.10
C ALA A 150 4.37 8.02 0.33
N LEU A 151 5.08 7.98 1.47
CA LEU A 151 5.99 9.04 1.89
C LEU A 151 7.35 8.96 1.18
N GLY A 152 7.63 7.86 0.52
CA GLY A 152 8.84 7.65 -0.27
C GLY A 152 8.95 8.54 -1.51
N PRO A 153 10.06 8.40 -2.28
CA PRO A 153 10.39 9.26 -3.42
C PRO A 153 9.33 9.28 -4.53
N ASN A 154 8.62 8.16 -4.72
CA ASN A 154 7.59 8.02 -5.77
C ASN A 154 6.21 8.57 -5.36
N GLY A 155 6.05 9.07 -4.12
CA GLY A 155 4.79 9.66 -3.65
C GLY A 155 3.61 8.69 -3.54
N GLY A 156 3.87 7.38 -3.62
CA GLY A 156 2.86 6.32 -3.58
C GLY A 156 2.55 5.70 -4.95
N LEU A 157 3.43 5.89 -5.93
CA LEU A 157 3.36 5.29 -7.27
C LEU A 157 4.58 4.37 -7.49
N PRO A 158 4.52 3.09 -7.08
CA PRO A 158 5.68 2.20 -6.97
C PRO A 158 6.11 1.57 -8.31
N PHE A 159 6.07 2.31 -9.42
CA PHE A 159 6.43 1.84 -10.75
C PHE A 159 7.93 1.90 -11.04
N ASP A 160 8.70 2.62 -10.25
CA ASP A 160 10.15 2.76 -10.40
C ASP A 160 10.91 1.50 -9.98
N GLN A 161 10.41 0.76 -8.99
CA GLN A 161 11.06 -0.46 -8.52
C GLN A 161 11.15 -1.56 -9.60
N PRO A 162 10.06 -1.94 -10.30
CA PRO A 162 10.20 -2.89 -11.40
C PRO A 162 11.10 -2.39 -12.54
N LEU A 163 11.15 -1.08 -12.80
CA LEU A 163 12.07 -0.52 -13.80
C LEU A 163 13.54 -0.68 -13.37
N ARG A 164 13.86 -0.46 -12.09
CA ARG A 164 15.20 -0.72 -11.51
C ARG A 164 15.57 -2.21 -11.59
N GLU A 165 14.60 -3.10 -11.43
CA GLU A 165 14.78 -4.55 -11.55
C GLU A 165 14.78 -5.05 -13.01
N GLY A 166 14.78 -4.15 -14.00
CA GLY A 166 14.99 -4.45 -15.43
C GLY A 166 13.72 -4.70 -16.24
N TYR A 167 12.54 -4.61 -15.65
CA TYR A 167 11.27 -4.73 -16.39
C TYR A 167 11.05 -3.51 -17.28
N ARG A 168 10.54 -3.72 -18.50
CA ARG A 168 10.40 -2.66 -19.53
C ARG A 168 8.95 -2.40 -19.92
N LYS A 169 8.01 -3.21 -19.46
CA LYS A 169 6.58 -3.07 -19.72
C LYS A 169 5.84 -3.16 -18.39
N LEU A 170 5.00 -2.19 -18.13
CA LEU A 170 4.26 -2.06 -16.88
C LEU A 170 2.76 -2.05 -17.12
N LEU A 171 1.99 -2.76 -16.28
CA LEU A 171 0.58 -2.47 -16.04
C LEU A 171 0.50 -1.71 -14.73
N VAL A 172 -0.01 -0.49 -14.76
CA VAL A 172 -0.16 0.35 -13.56
C VAL A 172 -1.62 0.67 -13.33
N VAL A 173 -2.09 0.42 -12.13
CA VAL A 173 -3.47 0.68 -11.72
C VAL A 173 -3.51 1.89 -10.81
N LEU A 174 -4.12 2.97 -11.27
CA LEU A 174 -4.35 4.18 -10.50
C LEU A 174 -5.77 4.22 -9.93
N THR A 175 -5.93 4.84 -8.78
CA THR A 175 -7.22 4.99 -8.08
C THR A 175 -7.88 6.34 -8.34
N ARG A 176 -7.26 7.20 -9.14
CA ARG A 176 -7.74 8.53 -9.50
C ARG A 176 -7.83 8.67 -11.02
N PRO A 177 -8.79 9.45 -11.52
CA PRO A 177 -8.94 9.73 -12.95
C PRO A 177 -7.66 10.31 -13.57
N ARG A 178 -7.60 10.26 -14.90
CA ARG A 178 -6.40 10.64 -15.65
C ARG A 178 -6.01 12.11 -15.46
N ASP A 179 -6.96 13.00 -15.31
CA ASP A 179 -6.79 14.46 -15.14
C ASP A 179 -6.57 14.89 -13.67
N PHE A 180 -6.65 13.94 -12.73
CA PHE A 180 -6.49 14.25 -11.31
C PHE A 180 -5.11 14.84 -11.01
N VAL A 181 -5.12 15.97 -10.30
CA VAL A 181 -3.93 16.61 -9.71
C VAL A 181 -4.13 16.66 -8.20
N LYS A 182 -3.13 16.20 -7.47
CA LYS A 182 -3.21 16.19 -6.01
C LYS A 182 -2.96 17.58 -5.43
N ASP A 183 -3.87 18.02 -4.54
CA ASP A 183 -3.74 19.30 -3.84
C ASP A 183 -2.63 19.29 -2.79
N PRO A 184 -2.04 20.46 -2.48
CA PRO A 184 -1.10 20.62 -1.38
C PRO A 184 -1.71 20.26 -0.03
N MET A 185 -0.85 19.80 0.89
CA MET A 185 -1.28 19.50 2.27
C MET A 185 -1.73 20.79 2.98
N PRO A 186 -2.90 20.80 3.67
CA PRO A 186 -3.33 21.92 4.48
C PRO A 186 -2.33 22.23 5.62
N ALA A 187 -2.08 23.51 5.89
CA ALA A 187 -1.12 23.95 6.93
C ALA A 187 -1.46 23.42 8.34
N SER A 188 -2.76 23.28 8.65
CA SER A 188 -3.24 22.72 9.93
C SER A 188 -2.81 21.24 10.10
N VAL A 189 -2.84 20.46 9.04
CA VAL A 189 -2.36 19.07 9.05
C VAL A 189 -0.84 19.03 9.25
N GLY A 190 -0.11 19.95 8.62
CA GLY A 190 1.33 20.09 8.80
C GLY A 190 1.76 20.38 10.24
N ALA A 191 1.05 21.28 10.94
CA ALA A 191 1.30 21.57 12.35
C ALA A 191 1.06 20.36 13.26
N LEU A 192 -0.03 19.61 13.01
CA LEU A 192 -0.34 18.39 13.75
C LEU A 192 0.72 17.31 13.54
N LEU A 193 1.15 17.09 12.30
CA LEU A 193 2.19 16.13 11.95
C LEU A 193 3.52 16.44 12.63
N ARG A 194 3.96 17.69 12.64
CA ARG A 194 5.19 18.09 13.33
C ARG A 194 5.16 17.77 14.82
N THR A 195 4.01 17.93 15.45
CA THR A 195 3.84 17.63 16.87
C THR A 195 3.81 16.11 17.11
N ALA A 196 3.01 15.39 16.35
CA ALA A 196 2.83 13.94 16.51
C ALA A 196 4.10 13.15 16.19
N TYR A 197 4.86 13.59 15.17
CA TYR A 197 6.07 12.93 14.69
C TYR A 197 7.35 13.70 14.99
N ARG A 198 7.40 14.41 16.13
CA ARG A 198 8.61 15.20 16.54
C ARG A 198 9.87 14.34 16.63
N SER A 199 9.74 13.06 16.96
CA SER A 199 10.85 12.10 17.02
C SER A 199 11.25 11.55 15.64
N PHE A 200 10.42 11.76 14.63
CA PHE A 200 10.61 11.29 13.25
C PHE A 200 10.35 12.43 12.25
N PRO A 201 11.22 13.44 12.18
CA PRO A 201 10.99 14.63 11.33
C PRO A 201 10.87 14.26 9.83
N SER A 202 11.51 13.17 9.40
CA SER A 202 11.39 12.60 8.05
C SER A 202 9.96 12.27 7.62
N VAL A 203 9.08 11.92 8.57
CA VAL A 203 7.66 11.67 8.29
C VAL A 203 6.97 12.95 7.85
N PHE A 204 7.20 14.06 8.58
CA PHE A 204 6.67 15.37 8.18
C PHE A 204 7.18 15.79 6.80
N GLU A 205 8.50 15.67 6.56
CA GLU A 205 9.11 15.99 5.27
C GLU A 205 8.53 15.13 4.14
N GLY A 206 8.36 13.82 4.36
CA GLY A 206 7.75 12.89 3.42
C GLY A 206 6.32 13.31 3.05
N VAL A 207 5.49 13.68 4.05
CA VAL A 207 4.12 14.15 3.79
C VAL A 207 4.12 15.50 3.07
N ALA A 208 5.00 16.43 3.43
CA ALA A 208 5.10 17.74 2.79
C ALA A 208 5.47 17.63 1.30
N LEU A 209 6.38 16.72 0.96
CA LEU A 209 6.83 16.50 -0.43
C LEU A 209 5.92 15.57 -1.23
N ARG A 210 4.99 14.87 -0.58
CA ARG A 210 4.17 13.82 -1.22
C ARG A 210 3.37 14.34 -2.41
N THR A 211 2.81 15.53 -2.32
CA THR A 211 2.01 16.12 -3.40
C THR A 211 2.84 16.31 -4.67
N ASP A 212 4.00 16.93 -4.55
CA ASP A 212 4.87 17.19 -5.70
C ASP A 212 5.43 15.90 -6.30
N ARG A 213 5.85 14.96 -5.43
CA ARG A 213 6.33 13.62 -5.83
C ARG A 213 5.25 12.84 -6.57
N TYR A 214 4.03 12.80 -6.03
CA TYR A 214 2.91 12.12 -6.65
C TYR A 214 2.55 12.71 -8.02
N ASN A 215 2.43 14.04 -8.12
CA ASN A 215 2.09 14.71 -9.37
C ASN A 215 3.21 14.56 -10.40
N ALA A 216 4.48 14.62 -10.00
CA ALA A 216 5.62 14.35 -10.88
C ALA A 216 5.64 12.89 -11.35
N GLY A 217 5.41 11.94 -10.45
CA GLY A 217 5.32 10.52 -10.78
C GLY A 217 4.21 10.21 -11.77
N ARG A 218 3.04 10.84 -11.62
CA ARG A 218 1.95 10.69 -12.61
C ARG A 218 2.35 11.18 -13.99
N ARG A 219 2.99 12.35 -14.11
CA ARG A 219 3.48 12.86 -15.41
C ARG A 219 4.43 11.86 -16.05
N LEU A 220 5.44 11.41 -15.32
CA LEU A 220 6.39 10.42 -15.81
C LEU A 220 5.71 9.11 -16.24
N LEU A 221 4.72 8.65 -15.49
CA LEU A 221 3.97 7.44 -15.82
C LEU A 221 3.22 7.56 -17.15
N PHE A 222 2.57 8.70 -17.41
CA PHE A 222 1.90 8.93 -18.68
C PHE A 222 2.88 9.10 -19.84
N GLU A 223 4.07 9.69 -19.63
CA GLU A 223 5.13 9.70 -20.63
C GLU A 223 5.63 8.28 -20.96
N LEU A 224 5.71 7.38 -19.97
CA LEU A 224 6.03 5.97 -20.20
C LEU A 224 4.93 5.27 -21.02
N GLU A 225 3.68 5.61 -20.77
CA GLU A 225 2.55 5.08 -21.54
C GLU A 225 2.61 5.55 -23.02
N GLU A 226 2.85 6.83 -23.28
CA GLU A 226 3.03 7.38 -24.64
C GLU A 226 4.17 6.68 -25.40
N ARG A 227 5.23 6.30 -24.70
CA ARG A 227 6.35 5.52 -25.25
C ARG A 227 6.04 4.03 -25.38
N GLY A 228 4.82 3.59 -25.03
CA GLY A 228 4.41 2.19 -25.03
C GLY A 228 5.15 1.33 -24.00
N GLN A 229 5.70 1.92 -22.94
CA GLN A 229 6.38 1.23 -21.83
C GLN A 229 5.46 0.96 -20.63
N ALA A 230 4.33 1.63 -20.57
CA ALA A 230 3.29 1.38 -19.56
C ALA A 230 1.92 1.29 -20.22
N TYR A 231 1.02 0.56 -19.58
CA TYR A 231 -0.42 0.65 -19.73
C TYR A 231 -1.01 1.13 -18.40
N VAL A 232 -1.67 2.28 -18.43
CA VAL A 232 -2.18 2.92 -17.21
C VAL A 232 -3.70 2.77 -17.15
N PHE A 233 -4.15 1.94 -16.21
CA PHE A 233 -5.55 1.71 -15.95
C PHE A 233 -6.04 2.73 -14.91
N THR A 234 -6.96 3.61 -15.32
CA THR A 234 -7.54 4.68 -14.47
C THR A 234 -9.05 4.55 -14.42
N PRO A 235 -9.71 4.97 -13.34
CA PRO A 235 -11.16 5.16 -13.36
C PRO A 235 -11.55 6.24 -14.34
N ASP A 236 -12.75 6.14 -14.90
CA ASP A 236 -13.41 7.21 -15.63
C ASP A 236 -13.83 8.32 -14.66
N ASN A 237 -14.08 9.54 -15.17
CA ASN A 237 -14.56 10.68 -14.38
C ASN A 237 -16.03 10.54 -13.96
#